data_f793bc7896cb13181a71c336ec746289
#
_entry.id   f793bc7896cb13181a71c336ec746289
#
_cell.length_a   1.000
_cell.length_b   1.000
_cell.length_c   1.000
_cell.angle_alpha   90.00
_cell.angle_beta   90.00
_cell.angle_gamma   90.00
#
_symmetry.space_group_name_H-M   'P 1'
#
loop_
_entity.id
_entity.type
_entity.pdbx_description
1 polymer ?
#
loop_
_entity_poly.entity_id
_entity_poly.type
_entity_poly.pdbx_seq_one_letter_code
_entity_poly.pdbx_strand_id
1 'polypeptide(L)'
;MTETDGAAAPGATCTSAAAGGIMATPLPAHRDEWEQRVLDDPNLLGDIAFAVGGPFHLMYPARVTENVRGFQEAFADAGVDGFVYFGKKANKAACVVRACAEQGAGVDVASTVELTAALAQGVRGPELMVTGPEKSDDLLWLAARHGALIAVDSVGELDRIAALGLEARVLLRVLPPASASRFGMTEAEIEHALTASTQRGSVRLEGFSFHLSGYDPVPRAELAADLVRRCLHARTLGHPASTISIGGGFGVDYVPAEAWAEFSGEVSRRWFHTGKKFDSYYPYHCPEPGPAMLTAILNRDGLAGRLRDNGIRLAIEPGRALLDRAGSTVFRVQGSKTRLAHGHPYRILTVDGSSLSLSEQWFDSEYLPDPVLWPARAGTVTPTVVGAATCLESDMLSWRRIPLPRPAEPGDLLIYPNTAGYQMDSNESAFHELPLPPKVALHDAPGGRYRWTLDPH
;
A
#
# COMPACT_ATOMS: atom_id res chain seq x y z
N MET A 1 4.84 52.29 25.71
CA MET A 1 3.38 52.48 25.71
C MET A 1 2.95 52.31 24.27
N THR A 2 2.34 51.30 23.85
CA THR A 2 1.27 50.40 24.30
C THR A 2 1.49 49.00 23.73
N GLU A 3 1.39 48.01 24.59
CA GLU A 3 1.30 46.58 24.27
C GLU A 3 0.01 46.28 23.47
N THR A 4 0.11 45.38 22.51
CA THR A 4 -1.08 44.70 21.99
C THR A 4 -0.85 43.19 22.10
N ASP A 5 -1.64 42.60 22.99
CA ASP A 5 -1.80 41.19 23.26
C ASP A 5 -2.14 40.38 21.97
N GLY A 6 -1.36 39.37 21.73
CA GLY A 6 -1.70 38.30 20.80
C GLY A 6 -2.38 37.15 21.56
N ALA A 7 -3.69 37.02 21.43
CA ALA A 7 -4.46 35.95 22.02
C ALA A 7 -4.11 34.61 21.33
N ALA A 8 -3.51 33.71 22.09
CA ALA A 8 -3.37 32.29 21.71
C ALA A 8 -4.75 31.60 21.75
N ALA A 9 -5.09 30.87 20.70
CA ALA A 9 -6.28 30.03 20.69
C ALA A 9 -6.15 28.90 21.74
N PRO A 10 -7.21 28.55 22.47
CA PRO A 10 -7.15 27.51 23.48
C PRO A 10 -7.09 26.14 22.82
N GLY A 11 -6.00 25.45 23.07
CA GLY A 11 -5.91 24.01 22.79
C GLY A 11 -6.99 23.28 23.60
N ALA A 12 -7.91 22.65 22.93
CA ALA A 12 -8.93 21.80 23.54
C ALA A 12 -8.25 20.53 24.10
N THR A 13 -7.86 20.62 25.39
CA THR A 13 -7.58 19.42 26.18
C THR A 13 -8.90 18.71 26.43
N CYS A 14 -9.16 17.66 25.64
CA CYS A 14 -10.30 16.78 25.84
C CYS A 14 -10.04 15.90 27.09
N THR A 15 -10.33 16.41 28.27
CA THR A 15 -10.44 15.58 29.46
C THR A 15 -11.82 14.95 29.47
N SER A 16 -11.91 13.77 28.86
CA SER A 16 -13.11 12.93 28.84
C SER A 16 -13.29 12.25 30.21
N ALA A 17 -14.25 12.74 30.99
CA ALA A 17 -14.93 11.90 31.95
C ALA A 17 -15.92 11.00 31.18
N ALA A 18 -15.43 9.92 30.58
CA ALA A 18 -16.24 8.96 29.88
C ALA A 18 -17.18 8.23 30.84
N ALA A 19 -18.45 8.16 30.51
CA ALA A 19 -19.37 7.19 31.09
C ALA A 19 -18.75 5.80 30.93
N GLY A 20 -18.45 5.15 32.04
CA GLY A 20 -17.64 3.95 32.32
C GLY A 20 -17.67 2.74 31.37
N GLY A 21 -17.54 2.92 30.08
CA GLY A 21 -17.42 1.85 29.10
C GLY A 21 -15.99 1.45 28.80
N ILE A 22 -15.76 0.15 28.51
CA ILE A 22 -14.43 -0.31 28.06
C ILE A 22 -14.27 0.08 26.58
N MET A 23 -13.48 1.10 26.31
CA MET A 23 -13.05 1.51 24.97
C MET A 23 -11.58 1.16 24.76
N ALA A 24 -11.21 0.94 23.52
CA ALA A 24 -9.82 0.86 23.12
C ALA A 24 -9.19 2.27 23.06
N THR A 25 -7.86 2.33 23.17
CA THR A 25 -7.09 3.53 22.84
C THR A 25 -7.48 4.01 21.43
N PRO A 26 -7.80 5.30 21.27
CA PRO A 26 -8.07 5.85 19.94
C PRO A 26 -6.85 5.74 19.03
N LEU A 27 -7.08 5.42 17.77
CA LEU A 27 -6.07 5.43 16.71
C LEU A 27 -6.52 6.37 15.58
N PRO A 28 -6.52 7.69 15.83
CA PRO A 28 -6.98 8.65 14.84
C PRO A 28 -6.10 8.57 13.59
N ALA A 29 -6.73 8.39 12.44
CA ALA A 29 -6.01 8.32 11.17
C ALA A 29 -5.43 9.69 10.79
N HIS A 30 -4.18 9.73 10.31
CA HIS A 30 -3.70 10.86 9.55
C HIS A 30 -4.52 11.00 8.28
N ARG A 31 -4.98 12.22 7.99
CA ARG A 31 -5.79 12.54 6.81
C ARG A 31 -5.08 13.59 5.96
N ASP A 32 -5.32 13.53 4.68
CA ASP A 32 -4.85 14.52 3.72
C ASP A 32 -5.85 15.68 3.58
N GLU A 33 -5.40 16.81 3.05
CA GLU A 33 -6.26 17.97 2.80
C GLU A 33 -7.40 17.67 1.82
N TRP A 34 -7.16 16.82 0.83
CA TRP A 34 -8.21 16.43 -0.12
C TRP A 34 -9.36 15.71 0.58
N GLU A 35 -9.04 14.82 1.51
CA GLU A 35 -10.03 14.06 2.28
C GLU A 35 -10.82 14.99 3.22
N GLN A 36 -10.14 15.95 3.87
CA GLN A 36 -10.81 16.94 4.69
C GLN A 36 -11.80 17.77 3.86
N ARG A 37 -11.42 18.21 2.66
CA ARG A 37 -12.33 18.93 1.74
C ARG A 37 -13.54 18.09 1.34
N VAL A 38 -13.38 16.77 1.15
CA VAL A 38 -14.49 15.83 0.87
C VAL A 38 -15.45 15.76 2.06
N LEU A 39 -14.91 15.69 3.29
CA LEU A 39 -15.70 15.60 4.52
C LEU A 39 -16.45 16.91 4.82
N ASP A 40 -15.87 18.04 4.44
CA ASP A 40 -16.45 19.38 4.65
C ASP A 40 -17.49 19.75 3.58
N ASP A 41 -17.49 19.05 2.43
CA ASP A 41 -18.54 19.26 1.41
C ASP A 41 -19.84 18.57 1.87
N PRO A 42 -20.92 19.34 2.10
CA PRO A 42 -22.16 18.78 2.66
C PRO A 42 -22.90 17.84 1.71
N ASN A 43 -22.58 17.86 0.42
CA ASN A 43 -23.33 17.14 -0.61
C ASN A 43 -22.51 16.03 -1.26
N LEU A 44 -21.22 16.20 -1.49
CA LEU A 44 -20.40 15.35 -2.35
C LEU A 44 -20.48 13.85 -1.96
N LEU A 45 -20.26 13.53 -0.69
CA LEU A 45 -20.33 12.13 -0.22
C LEU A 45 -21.75 11.56 -0.35
N GLY A 46 -22.78 12.37 -0.05
CA GLY A 46 -24.18 12.00 -0.21
C GLY A 46 -24.54 11.73 -1.68
N ASP A 47 -24.09 12.59 -2.58
CA ASP A 47 -24.32 12.48 -4.03
C ASP A 47 -23.64 11.22 -4.60
N ILE A 48 -22.39 10.97 -4.21
CA ILE A 48 -21.67 9.75 -4.61
C ILE A 48 -22.41 8.51 -4.06
N ALA A 49 -22.72 8.49 -2.76
CA ALA A 49 -23.41 7.37 -2.13
C ALA A 49 -24.79 7.12 -2.74
N PHE A 50 -25.50 8.15 -3.18
CA PHE A 50 -26.75 8.03 -3.90
C PHE A 50 -26.55 7.44 -5.31
N ALA A 51 -25.53 7.90 -6.03
CA ALA A 51 -25.28 7.51 -7.41
C ALA A 51 -24.76 6.08 -7.56
N VAL A 52 -23.87 5.63 -6.64
CA VAL A 52 -23.22 4.31 -6.74
C VAL A 52 -23.94 3.21 -5.94
N GLY A 53 -24.79 3.59 -4.98
CA GLY A 53 -25.46 2.63 -4.10
C GLY A 53 -24.59 2.21 -2.92
N GLY A 54 -24.39 0.93 -2.67
CA GLY A 54 -23.68 0.28 -1.56
C GLY A 54 -22.33 0.85 -1.13
N PRO A 55 -21.42 0.09 -0.54
CA PRO A 55 -20.10 0.58 -0.17
C PRO A 55 -19.29 0.96 -1.41
N PHE A 56 -18.37 1.91 -1.27
CA PHE A 56 -17.51 2.36 -2.38
C PHE A 56 -16.14 2.78 -1.88
N HIS A 57 -15.18 2.81 -2.80
CA HIS A 57 -13.83 3.30 -2.55
C HIS A 57 -13.64 4.67 -3.18
N LEU A 58 -13.13 5.63 -2.42
CA LEU A 58 -12.65 6.91 -2.93
C LEU A 58 -11.19 6.80 -3.28
N MET A 59 -10.80 7.29 -4.46
CA MET A 59 -9.42 7.38 -4.92
C MET A 59 -9.10 8.82 -5.29
N TYR A 60 -7.93 9.32 -4.88
CA TYR A 60 -7.42 10.62 -5.27
C TYR A 60 -6.08 10.47 -6.00
N PRO A 61 -6.08 10.35 -7.34
CA PRO A 61 -4.89 10.06 -8.13
C PRO A 61 -3.79 11.12 -8.03
N ALA A 62 -4.14 12.38 -7.77
CA ALA A 62 -3.16 13.45 -7.58
C ALA A 62 -2.21 13.16 -6.41
N ARG A 63 -2.70 12.54 -5.33
CA ARG A 63 -1.86 12.10 -4.21
C ARG A 63 -0.89 11.00 -4.61
N VAL A 64 -1.29 10.08 -5.48
CA VAL A 64 -0.38 9.07 -6.04
C VAL A 64 0.77 9.74 -6.80
N THR A 65 0.45 10.74 -7.62
CA THR A 65 1.45 11.54 -8.35
C THR A 65 2.46 12.20 -7.39
N GLU A 66 1.98 12.79 -6.29
CA GLU A 66 2.84 13.37 -5.26
C GLU A 66 3.73 12.33 -4.57
N ASN A 67 3.18 11.17 -4.23
CA ASN A 67 3.95 10.08 -3.63
C ASN A 67 5.06 9.56 -4.57
N VAL A 68 4.77 9.40 -5.87
CA VAL A 68 5.78 9.06 -6.88
C VAL A 68 6.89 10.12 -6.92
N ARG A 69 6.49 11.39 -6.98
CA ARG A 69 7.44 12.53 -7.00
C ARG A 69 8.37 12.53 -5.80
N GLY A 70 7.84 12.26 -4.59
CA GLY A 70 8.68 12.19 -3.39
C GLY A 70 9.80 11.15 -3.47
N PHE A 71 9.54 9.96 -4.05
CA PHE A 71 10.59 8.99 -4.31
C PHE A 71 11.58 9.44 -5.40
N GLN A 72 11.09 10.09 -6.46
CA GLN A 72 11.96 10.64 -7.51
C GLN A 72 12.88 11.74 -6.96
N GLU A 73 12.37 12.62 -6.10
CA GLU A 73 13.14 13.64 -5.40
C GLU A 73 14.22 13.01 -4.49
N ALA A 74 13.89 11.96 -3.72
CA ALA A 74 14.87 11.27 -2.89
C ALA A 74 16.03 10.67 -3.72
N PHE A 75 15.75 10.14 -4.93
CA PHE A 75 16.79 9.72 -5.85
C PHE A 75 17.63 10.89 -6.38
N ALA A 76 16.96 11.98 -6.78
CA ALA A 76 17.62 13.17 -7.31
C ALA A 76 18.55 13.81 -6.28
N ASP A 77 18.10 13.96 -5.04
CA ASP A 77 18.88 14.51 -3.93
C ASP A 77 20.13 13.68 -3.62
N ALA A 78 20.02 12.35 -3.75
CA ALA A 78 21.17 11.44 -3.61
C ALA A 78 22.05 11.40 -4.87
N GLY A 79 21.63 12.01 -5.99
CA GLY A 79 22.30 11.97 -7.29
C GLY A 79 22.38 10.56 -7.89
N VAL A 80 21.43 9.67 -7.56
CA VAL A 80 21.38 8.27 -8.03
C VAL A 80 20.43 8.15 -9.21
N ASP A 81 20.84 7.44 -10.27
CA ASP A 81 19.92 7.01 -11.32
C ASP A 81 18.91 6.02 -10.72
N GLY A 82 17.73 6.50 -10.39
CA GLY A 82 16.68 5.74 -9.72
C GLY A 82 15.44 5.55 -10.58
N PHE A 83 14.73 4.43 -10.37
CA PHE A 83 13.47 4.18 -11.05
C PHE A 83 12.43 3.57 -10.12
N VAL A 84 11.20 4.08 -10.20
CA VAL A 84 10.08 3.65 -9.36
C VAL A 84 9.13 2.80 -10.18
N TYR A 85 8.87 1.57 -9.77
CA TYR A 85 7.83 0.70 -10.31
C TYR A 85 6.69 0.57 -9.30
N PHE A 86 5.49 0.97 -9.65
CA PHE A 86 4.32 0.75 -8.81
C PHE A 86 3.97 -0.74 -8.73
N GLY A 87 4.00 -1.33 -7.56
CA GLY A 87 3.56 -2.72 -7.34
C GLY A 87 2.04 -2.82 -7.50
N LYS A 88 1.56 -3.24 -8.68
CA LYS A 88 0.13 -3.20 -9.07
C LYS A 88 -0.77 -4.03 -8.15
N LYS A 89 -0.23 -5.10 -7.55
CA LYS A 89 -0.92 -5.90 -6.51
C LYS A 89 -1.49 -5.08 -5.35
N ALA A 90 -0.94 -3.88 -5.11
CA ALA A 90 -1.38 -3.02 -4.01
C ALA A 90 -2.69 -2.30 -4.29
N ASN A 91 -3.04 -2.06 -5.58
CA ASN A 91 -4.35 -1.55 -6.00
C ASN A 91 -4.58 -1.80 -7.49
N LYS A 92 -5.75 -2.32 -7.84
CA LYS A 92 -6.13 -2.66 -9.22
C LYS A 92 -6.63 -1.46 -10.04
N ALA A 93 -6.90 -0.30 -9.41
CA ALA A 93 -7.48 0.87 -10.05
C ALA A 93 -6.69 1.35 -11.26
N ALA A 94 -7.36 1.59 -12.36
CA ALA A 94 -6.77 2.11 -13.59
C ALA A 94 -6.24 3.54 -13.40
N CYS A 95 -6.92 4.35 -12.62
CA CYS A 95 -6.51 5.72 -12.31
C CYS A 95 -5.16 5.79 -11.58
N VAL A 96 -4.82 4.80 -10.74
CA VAL A 96 -3.51 4.70 -10.08
C VAL A 96 -2.41 4.41 -11.09
N VAL A 97 -2.61 3.41 -11.95
CA VAL A 97 -1.64 3.07 -13.00
C VAL A 97 -1.39 4.26 -13.93
N ARG A 98 -2.46 4.97 -14.30
CA ARG A 98 -2.37 6.18 -15.13
C ARG A 98 -1.58 7.28 -14.43
N ALA A 99 -1.87 7.57 -13.17
CA ALA A 99 -1.14 8.58 -12.39
C ALA A 99 0.36 8.26 -12.29
N CYS A 100 0.72 6.97 -12.08
CA CYS A 100 2.11 6.52 -12.10
C CYS A 100 2.77 6.76 -13.47
N ALA A 101 2.12 6.33 -14.56
CA ALA A 101 2.64 6.49 -15.92
C ALA A 101 2.82 7.97 -16.30
N GLU A 102 1.84 8.82 -16.01
CA GLU A 102 1.91 10.27 -16.28
C GLU A 102 3.04 10.96 -15.49
N GLN A 103 3.38 10.46 -14.31
CA GLN A 103 4.53 10.94 -13.51
C GLN A 103 5.86 10.29 -13.91
N GLY A 104 5.88 9.41 -14.93
CA GLY A 104 7.11 8.75 -15.40
C GLY A 104 7.57 7.60 -14.48
N ALA A 105 6.68 7.03 -13.68
CA ALA A 105 6.93 5.77 -12.98
C ALA A 105 6.48 4.58 -13.83
N GLY A 106 7.13 3.44 -13.64
CA GLY A 106 6.73 2.17 -14.22
C GLY A 106 5.73 1.40 -13.35
N VAL A 107 5.42 0.18 -13.78
CA VAL A 107 4.51 -0.73 -13.08
C VAL A 107 5.12 -2.11 -12.96
N ASP A 108 5.13 -2.65 -11.75
CA ASP A 108 5.47 -4.05 -11.45
C ASP A 108 4.21 -4.89 -11.44
N VAL A 109 4.21 -5.97 -12.22
CA VAL A 109 3.09 -6.89 -12.43
C VAL A 109 3.52 -8.34 -12.21
N ALA A 110 2.56 -9.21 -11.85
CA ALA A 110 2.82 -10.62 -11.58
C ALA A 110 1.90 -11.56 -12.38
N SER A 111 1.06 -11.05 -13.28
CA SER A 111 0.16 -11.84 -14.10
C SER A 111 -0.06 -11.22 -15.47
N THR A 112 -0.51 -12.03 -16.43
CA THR A 112 -0.87 -11.57 -17.78
C THR A 112 -1.97 -10.51 -17.74
N VAL A 113 -2.93 -10.65 -16.83
CA VAL A 113 -4.04 -9.69 -16.67
C VAL A 113 -3.51 -8.35 -16.16
N GLU A 114 -2.64 -8.35 -15.15
CA GLU A 114 -2.02 -7.11 -14.64
C GLU A 114 -1.17 -6.42 -15.70
N LEU A 115 -0.39 -7.19 -16.48
CA LEU A 115 0.44 -6.66 -17.56
C LEU A 115 -0.45 -6.01 -18.64
N THR A 116 -1.51 -6.71 -19.08
CA THR A 116 -2.46 -6.18 -20.05
C THR A 116 -3.15 -4.91 -19.54
N ALA A 117 -3.53 -4.89 -18.27
CA ALA A 117 -4.12 -3.70 -17.64
C ALA A 117 -3.13 -2.51 -17.61
N ALA A 118 -1.84 -2.75 -17.35
CA ALA A 118 -0.81 -1.72 -17.40
C ALA A 118 -0.62 -1.19 -18.85
N LEU A 119 -0.57 -2.09 -19.84
CA LEU A 119 -0.53 -1.72 -21.26
C LEU A 119 -1.73 -0.85 -21.67
N ALA A 120 -2.92 -1.16 -21.16
CA ALA A 120 -4.14 -0.39 -21.44
C ALA A 120 -4.08 1.07 -20.93
N GLN A 121 -3.28 1.33 -19.89
CA GLN A 121 -3.05 2.68 -19.34
C GLN A 121 -1.83 3.38 -19.96
N GLY A 122 -1.21 2.82 -20.99
CA GLY A 122 -0.12 3.47 -21.71
C GLY A 122 1.28 3.09 -21.26
N VAL A 123 1.45 2.28 -20.22
CA VAL A 123 2.77 1.79 -19.76
C VAL A 123 3.41 0.90 -20.83
N ARG A 124 4.70 1.11 -21.14
CA ARG A 124 5.39 0.42 -22.25
C ARG A 124 6.84 0.11 -21.94
N GLY A 125 7.35 -0.93 -22.62
CA GLY A 125 8.77 -1.24 -22.68
C GLY A 125 9.45 -1.31 -21.31
N PRO A 126 10.51 -0.51 -21.09
CA PRO A 126 11.28 -0.54 -19.85
C PRO A 126 10.53 -0.02 -18.61
N GLU A 127 9.36 0.60 -18.79
CA GLU A 127 8.48 1.00 -17.69
C GLU A 127 7.67 -0.19 -17.14
N LEU A 128 7.74 -1.36 -17.77
CA LEU A 128 7.13 -2.60 -17.28
C LEU A 128 8.19 -3.44 -16.56
N MET A 129 7.85 -3.89 -15.37
CA MET A 129 8.60 -4.90 -14.62
C MET A 129 7.69 -6.09 -14.33
N VAL A 130 8.24 -7.29 -14.41
CA VAL A 130 7.47 -8.52 -14.14
C VAL A 130 8.17 -9.29 -13.04
N THR A 131 7.51 -9.41 -11.90
CA THR A 131 8.02 -10.09 -10.70
C THR A 131 7.16 -11.31 -10.33
N GLY A 132 7.44 -11.91 -9.20
CA GLY A 132 6.74 -13.09 -8.69
C GLY A 132 7.56 -14.35 -8.77
N PRO A 133 6.99 -15.49 -8.34
CA PRO A 133 7.62 -16.81 -8.48
C PRO A 133 7.66 -17.26 -9.95
N GLU A 134 7.91 -18.51 -10.19
CA GLU A 134 7.78 -19.14 -11.53
C GLU A 134 6.60 -18.58 -12.32
N LYS A 135 6.90 -17.80 -13.39
CA LYS A 135 5.88 -17.18 -14.23
C LYS A 135 5.40 -18.13 -15.32
N SER A 136 4.16 -17.98 -15.76
CA SER A 136 3.64 -18.77 -16.89
C SER A 136 4.35 -18.39 -18.20
N ASP A 137 4.40 -19.31 -19.15
CA ASP A 137 5.03 -19.07 -20.45
C ASP A 137 4.33 -17.94 -21.22
N ASP A 138 3.01 -17.82 -21.08
CA ASP A 138 2.24 -16.71 -21.67
C ASP A 138 2.69 -15.35 -21.10
N LEU A 139 2.90 -15.27 -19.77
CA LEU A 139 3.39 -14.03 -19.15
C LEU A 139 4.82 -13.71 -19.57
N LEU A 140 5.71 -14.72 -19.60
CA LEU A 140 7.09 -14.56 -20.04
C LEU A 140 7.16 -14.11 -21.51
N TRP A 141 6.37 -14.73 -22.38
CA TRP A 141 6.29 -14.35 -23.79
C TRP A 141 5.80 -12.91 -23.96
N LEU A 142 4.70 -12.54 -23.29
CA LEU A 142 4.13 -11.20 -23.36
C LEU A 142 5.10 -10.15 -22.82
N ALA A 143 5.77 -10.44 -21.70
CA ALA A 143 6.77 -9.58 -21.10
C ALA A 143 7.97 -9.33 -22.04
N ALA A 144 8.55 -10.41 -22.60
CA ALA A 144 9.65 -10.31 -23.55
C ALA A 144 9.23 -9.54 -24.82
N ARG A 145 8.04 -9.84 -25.36
CA ARG A 145 7.50 -9.17 -26.54
C ARG A 145 7.35 -7.66 -26.37
N HIS A 146 7.06 -7.18 -25.15
CA HIS A 146 6.94 -5.76 -24.81
C HIS A 146 8.23 -5.16 -24.26
N GLY A 147 9.34 -5.91 -24.17
CA GLY A 147 10.61 -5.40 -23.65
C GLY A 147 10.57 -5.08 -22.15
N ALA A 148 9.68 -5.74 -21.40
CA ALA A 148 9.60 -5.59 -19.94
C ALA A 148 10.86 -6.14 -19.27
N LEU A 149 11.21 -5.60 -18.09
CA LEU A 149 12.27 -6.13 -17.24
C LEU A 149 11.73 -7.29 -16.39
N ILE A 150 12.27 -8.49 -16.54
CA ILE A 150 11.77 -9.71 -15.90
C ILE A 150 12.68 -10.08 -14.72
N ALA A 151 12.15 -10.09 -13.49
CA ALA A 151 12.85 -10.64 -12.33
C ALA A 151 12.70 -12.18 -12.34
N VAL A 152 13.77 -12.87 -12.73
CA VAL A 152 13.82 -14.33 -12.87
C VAL A 152 14.03 -14.97 -11.51
N ASP A 153 13.13 -15.89 -11.14
CA ASP A 153 13.07 -16.48 -9.80
C ASP A 153 13.85 -17.81 -9.71
N SER A 154 14.12 -18.48 -10.85
CA SER A 154 14.82 -19.76 -10.91
C SER A 154 15.62 -19.96 -12.22
N VAL A 155 16.55 -20.91 -12.20
CA VAL A 155 17.30 -21.33 -13.41
C VAL A 155 16.35 -21.93 -14.44
N GLY A 156 15.35 -22.72 -14.03
CA GLY A 156 14.37 -23.30 -14.93
C GLY A 156 13.53 -22.24 -15.66
N GLU A 157 13.19 -21.16 -14.99
CA GLU A 157 12.52 -20.03 -15.62
C GLU A 157 13.41 -19.32 -16.65
N LEU A 158 14.70 -19.16 -16.34
CA LEU A 158 15.69 -18.62 -17.27
C LEU A 158 15.81 -19.48 -18.55
N ASP A 159 15.75 -20.80 -18.42
CA ASP A 159 15.75 -21.73 -19.54
C ASP A 159 14.51 -21.56 -20.43
N ARG A 160 13.34 -21.41 -19.83
CA ARG A 160 12.09 -21.16 -20.55
C ARG A 160 12.12 -19.81 -21.29
N ILE A 161 12.64 -18.76 -20.67
CA ILE A 161 12.82 -17.44 -21.31
C ILE A 161 13.74 -17.57 -22.54
N ALA A 162 14.87 -18.27 -22.40
CA ALA A 162 15.78 -18.47 -23.52
C ALA A 162 15.15 -19.25 -24.67
N ALA A 163 14.27 -20.21 -24.37
CA ALA A 163 13.55 -21.01 -25.35
C ALA A 163 12.46 -20.22 -26.13
N LEU A 164 12.04 -19.04 -25.66
CA LEU A 164 11.06 -18.20 -26.37
C LEU A 164 11.58 -17.69 -27.72
N GLY A 165 12.91 -17.62 -27.92
CA GLY A 165 13.50 -17.05 -29.11
C GLY A 165 13.31 -15.54 -29.29
N LEU A 166 12.92 -14.84 -28.22
CA LEU A 166 12.75 -13.38 -28.16
C LEU A 166 13.86 -12.80 -27.30
N GLU A 167 14.31 -11.59 -27.62
CA GLU A 167 15.18 -10.84 -26.72
C GLU A 167 14.44 -10.53 -25.42
N ALA A 168 15.00 -10.90 -24.28
CA ALA A 168 14.43 -10.69 -22.97
C ALA A 168 15.43 -9.98 -22.04
N ARG A 169 14.98 -8.93 -21.38
CA ARG A 169 15.70 -8.18 -20.35
C ARG A 169 15.45 -8.81 -18.99
N VAL A 170 16.49 -9.21 -18.29
CA VAL A 170 16.30 -9.96 -17.03
C VAL A 170 17.14 -9.40 -15.88
N LEU A 171 16.59 -9.52 -14.66
CA LEU A 171 17.30 -9.45 -13.40
C LEU A 171 17.25 -10.83 -12.74
N LEU A 172 18.37 -11.31 -12.20
CA LEU A 172 18.37 -12.52 -11.39
C LEU A 172 17.91 -12.18 -9.97
N ARG A 173 16.89 -12.85 -9.50
CA ARG A 173 16.38 -12.65 -8.14
C ARG A 173 17.21 -13.45 -7.16
N VAL A 174 17.83 -12.75 -6.23
CA VAL A 174 18.71 -13.35 -5.21
C VAL A 174 17.89 -13.74 -3.97
N LEU A 175 18.08 -14.96 -3.48
CA LEU A 175 17.60 -15.37 -2.16
C LEU A 175 18.41 -14.64 -1.09
N PRO A 176 17.78 -13.81 -0.23
CA PRO A 176 18.50 -13.11 0.83
C PRO A 176 19.20 -14.08 1.80
N PRO A 177 20.37 -13.73 2.34
CA PRO A 177 21.10 -14.59 3.28
C PRO A 177 20.24 -14.97 4.48
N ALA A 178 20.38 -16.21 4.94
CA ALA A 178 19.63 -16.79 6.06
C ALA A 178 18.09 -16.73 5.93
N SER A 179 17.58 -16.53 4.71
CA SER A 179 16.14 -16.51 4.42
C SER A 179 15.63 -17.92 4.09
N ALA A 180 14.47 -18.26 4.65
CA ALA A 180 13.68 -19.43 4.25
C ALA A 180 12.63 -19.09 3.19
N SER A 181 12.81 -17.99 2.45
CA SER A 181 11.90 -17.57 1.40
C SER A 181 11.79 -18.65 0.31
N ARG A 182 10.59 -18.83 -0.22
CA ARG A 182 10.36 -19.67 -1.40
C ARG A 182 10.76 -18.97 -2.71
N PHE A 183 11.26 -17.74 -2.63
CA PHE A 183 11.63 -16.91 -3.76
C PHE A 183 13.13 -16.70 -3.86
N GLY A 184 13.60 -16.62 -5.10
CA GLY A 184 14.96 -16.25 -5.41
C GLY A 184 15.93 -17.42 -5.45
N MET A 185 17.04 -17.22 -6.10
CA MET A 185 18.10 -18.20 -6.35
C MET A 185 19.18 -18.14 -5.27
N THR A 186 19.70 -19.29 -4.89
CA THR A 186 20.87 -19.45 -4.06
C THR A 186 22.14 -18.96 -4.77
N GLU A 187 23.25 -18.81 -4.04
CA GLU A 187 24.54 -18.42 -4.63
C GLU A 187 24.97 -19.33 -5.77
N ALA A 188 24.85 -20.65 -5.57
CA ALA A 188 25.23 -21.63 -6.60
C ALA A 188 24.35 -21.55 -7.87
N GLU A 189 23.06 -21.28 -7.70
CA GLU A 189 22.14 -21.06 -8.83
C GLU A 189 22.40 -19.75 -9.55
N ILE A 190 22.77 -18.68 -8.85
CA ILE A 190 23.18 -17.40 -9.43
C ILE A 190 24.45 -17.58 -10.29
N GLU A 191 25.49 -18.24 -9.78
CA GLU A 191 26.73 -18.47 -10.53
C GLU A 191 26.48 -19.36 -11.77
N HIS A 192 25.61 -20.37 -11.62
CA HIS A 192 25.18 -21.18 -12.75
C HIS A 192 24.42 -20.33 -13.79
N ALA A 193 23.47 -19.50 -13.37
CA ALA A 193 22.67 -18.63 -14.25
C ALA A 193 23.57 -17.60 -14.98
N LEU A 194 24.57 -17.02 -14.31
CA LEU A 194 25.54 -16.11 -14.92
C LEU A 194 26.29 -16.80 -16.06
N THR A 195 26.86 -17.99 -15.79
CA THR A 195 27.61 -18.76 -16.79
C THR A 195 26.73 -19.19 -17.95
N ALA A 196 25.55 -19.70 -17.66
CA ALA A 196 24.58 -20.16 -18.67
C ALA A 196 24.06 -19.02 -19.56
N SER A 197 23.86 -17.83 -19.02
CA SER A 197 23.37 -16.67 -19.76
C SER A 197 24.36 -16.16 -20.81
N THR A 198 25.66 -16.35 -20.64
CA THR A 198 26.67 -15.96 -21.66
C THR A 198 26.51 -16.74 -22.97
N GLN A 199 25.92 -17.94 -22.90
CA GLN A 199 25.71 -18.82 -24.05
C GLN A 199 24.33 -18.60 -24.70
N ARG A 200 23.48 -17.79 -24.12
CA ARG A 200 22.09 -17.56 -24.53
C ARG A 200 21.93 -16.15 -25.09
N GLY A 201 22.21 -15.98 -26.37
CA GLY A 201 22.21 -14.66 -27.04
C GLY A 201 20.89 -13.89 -26.99
N SER A 202 19.77 -14.54 -26.66
CA SER A 202 18.47 -13.90 -26.50
C SER A 202 18.21 -13.35 -25.08
N VAL A 203 19.03 -13.69 -24.09
CA VAL A 203 18.87 -13.24 -22.70
C VAL A 203 19.86 -12.11 -22.40
N ARG A 204 19.34 -10.93 -22.14
CA ARG A 204 20.10 -9.77 -21.73
C ARG A 204 20.04 -9.62 -20.21
N LEU A 205 21.06 -10.09 -19.52
CA LEU A 205 21.16 -9.95 -18.06
C LEU A 205 21.55 -8.52 -17.70
N GLU A 206 20.59 -7.76 -17.16
CA GLU A 206 20.77 -6.36 -16.77
C GLU A 206 21.15 -6.17 -15.31
N GLY A 207 21.09 -7.21 -14.48
CA GLY A 207 21.50 -7.13 -13.08
C GLY A 207 20.77 -8.08 -12.15
N PHE A 208 20.46 -7.59 -10.93
CA PHE A 208 19.96 -8.42 -9.86
C PHE A 208 18.78 -7.76 -9.14
N SER A 209 17.94 -8.57 -8.48
CA SER A 209 16.88 -8.11 -7.63
C SER A 209 16.78 -8.89 -6.32
N PHE A 210 16.19 -8.30 -5.31
CA PHE A 210 15.75 -9.00 -4.10
C PHE A 210 14.49 -8.36 -3.52
N HIS A 211 13.87 -9.05 -2.58
CA HIS A 211 12.79 -8.50 -1.76
C HIS A 211 12.96 -8.92 -0.32
N LEU A 212 12.86 -7.97 0.62
CA LEU A 212 12.88 -8.21 2.06
C LEU A 212 11.54 -7.88 2.69
N SER A 213 11.14 -8.65 3.68
CA SER A 213 10.02 -8.33 4.56
C SER A 213 10.40 -7.25 5.58
N GLY A 214 9.40 -6.59 6.15
CA GLY A 214 9.61 -5.52 7.14
C GLY A 214 10.04 -4.19 6.54
N TYR A 215 10.30 -3.20 7.41
CA TYR A 215 10.55 -1.80 7.03
C TYR A 215 11.88 -1.28 7.57
N ASP A 216 12.87 -2.14 7.82
CA ASP A 216 14.20 -1.77 8.25
C ASP A 216 15.06 -1.38 7.03
N PRO A 217 15.61 -0.15 6.96
CA PRO A 217 16.48 0.29 5.87
C PRO A 217 17.86 -0.39 5.88
N VAL A 218 18.32 -0.87 7.06
CA VAL A 218 19.69 -1.38 7.22
C VAL A 218 19.97 -2.61 6.35
N PRO A 219 19.24 -3.73 6.50
CA PRO A 219 19.50 -4.93 5.71
C PRO A 219 19.28 -4.70 4.19
N ARG A 220 18.41 -3.75 3.83
CA ARG A 220 18.23 -3.37 2.41
C ARG A 220 19.46 -2.70 1.83
N ALA A 221 20.05 -1.76 2.56
CA ALA A 221 21.27 -1.08 2.12
C ALA A 221 22.45 -2.04 2.04
N GLU A 222 22.61 -2.92 3.02
CA GLU A 222 23.70 -3.92 3.05
C GLU A 222 23.60 -4.88 1.86
N LEU A 223 22.40 -5.42 1.59
CA LEU A 223 22.20 -6.33 0.46
C LEU A 223 22.32 -5.60 -0.89
N ALA A 224 21.85 -4.35 -1.00
CA ALA A 224 22.06 -3.54 -2.20
C ALA A 224 23.54 -3.31 -2.47
N ALA A 225 24.35 -3.04 -1.45
CA ALA A 225 25.81 -2.90 -1.57
C ALA A 225 26.49 -4.23 -2.01
N ASP A 226 25.97 -5.37 -1.57
CA ASP A 226 26.43 -6.68 -2.08
C ASP A 226 26.08 -6.84 -3.57
N LEU A 227 24.87 -6.46 -3.98
CA LEU A 227 24.46 -6.55 -5.39
C LEU A 227 25.28 -5.62 -6.30
N VAL A 228 25.81 -4.50 -5.82
CA VAL A 228 26.78 -3.70 -6.59
C VAL A 228 28.00 -4.57 -6.96
N ARG A 229 28.56 -5.32 -6.00
CA ARG A 229 29.71 -6.21 -6.26
C ARG A 229 29.36 -7.31 -7.27
N ARG A 230 28.14 -7.88 -7.19
CA ARG A 230 27.65 -8.88 -8.13
C ARG A 230 27.48 -8.32 -9.55
N CYS A 231 26.99 -7.09 -9.69
CA CYS A 231 26.93 -6.41 -10.98
C CYS A 231 28.32 -6.25 -11.60
N LEU A 232 29.32 -5.86 -10.81
CA LEU A 232 30.69 -5.72 -11.27
C LEU A 232 31.26 -7.08 -11.68
N HIS A 233 31.04 -8.13 -10.91
CA HIS A 233 31.41 -9.50 -11.29
C HIS A 233 30.77 -9.94 -12.60
N ALA A 234 29.44 -9.77 -12.74
CA ALA A 234 28.72 -10.12 -13.96
C ALA A 234 29.28 -9.37 -15.19
N ARG A 235 29.69 -8.13 -15.05
CA ARG A 235 30.39 -7.36 -16.13
C ARG A 235 31.68 -7.99 -16.55
N THR A 236 32.47 -8.58 -15.64
CA THR A 236 33.69 -9.32 -16.01
C THR A 236 33.40 -10.56 -16.86
N LEU A 237 32.18 -11.10 -16.77
CA LEU A 237 31.69 -12.22 -17.57
C LEU A 237 31.04 -11.76 -18.90
N GLY A 238 31.02 -10.46 -19.18
CA GLY A 238 30.45 -9.89 -20.41
C GLY A 238 28.97 -9.46 -20.34
N HIS A 239 28.33 -9.51 -19.18
CA HIS A 239 26.95 -9.04 -19.03
C HIS A 239 26.86 -7.52 -18.86
N PRO A 240 25.83 -6.86 -19.41
CA PRO A 240 25.61 -5.41 -19.25
C PRO A 240 24.98 -5.06 -17.89
N ALA A 241 25.33 -5.77 -16.82
CA ALA A 241 24.70 -5.65 -15.50
C ALA A 241 24.87 -4.24 -14.90
N SER A 242 23.79 -3.45 -14.91
CA SER A 242 23.76 -2.05 -14.47
C SER A 242 22.50 -1.69 -13.71
N THR A 243 21.69 -2.68 -13.30
CA THR A 243 20.42 -2.43 -12.59
C THR A 243 20.30 -3.31 -11.36
N ILE A 244 19.91 -2.72 -10.25
CA ILE A 244 19.58 -3.43 -9.02
C ILE A 244 18.14 -3.04 -8.64
N SER A 245 17.26 -4.02 -8.38
CA SER A 245 15.98 -3.77 -7.72
C SER A 245 16.03 -4.26 -6.28
N ILE A 246 15.69 -3.40 -5.34
CA ILE A 246 15.58 -3.72 -3.91
C ILE A 246 14.15 -4.07 -3.47
N GLY A 247 13.24 -4.21 -4.44
CA GLY A 247 11.85 -4.55 -4.19
C GLY A 247 11.06 -3.42 -3.52
N GLY A 248 9.98 -3.82 -2.87
CA GLY A 248 9.12 -2.93 -2.09
C GLY A 248 9.46 -2.93 -0.59
N GLY A 249 8.41 -2.80 0.24
CA GLY A 249 8.56 -2.79 1.70
C GLY A 249 8.98 -1.43 2.25
N PHE A 250 8.40 -0.36 1.71
CA PHE A 250 8.49 0.99 2.25
C PHE A 250 7.31 1.23 3.20
N GLY A 251 7.60 1.67 4.43
CA GLY A 251 6.60 1.90 5.46
C GLY A 251 5.68 3.08 5.15
N VAL A 252 4.57 3.14 5.87
CA VAL A 252 3.61 4.25 5.86
C VAL A 252 3.37 4.75 7.28
N ASP A 253 2.86 5.96 7.41
CA ASP A 253 2.51 6.58 8.68
C ASP A 253 1.03 6.97 8.67
N TYR A 254 0.18 6.12 9.23
CA TYR A 254 -1.27 6.26 9.19
C TYR A 254 -1.85 6.76 10.51
N VAL A 255 -1.10 6.69 11.61
CA VAL A 255 -1.55 7.12 12.95
C VAL A 255 -0.42 7.81 13.70
N PRO A 256 -0.72 8.74 14.65
CA PRO A 256 0.29 9.40 15.45
C PRO A 256 1.17 8.40 16.23
N ALA A 257 2.46 8.72 16.35
CA ALA A 257 3.44 7.90 17.05
C ALA A 257 3.02 7.57 18.49
N GLU A 258 2.53 8.57 19.20
CA GLU A 258 2.10 8.43 20.60
C GLU A 258 0.90 7.48 20.72
N ALA A 259 -0.09 7.63 19.84
CA ALA A 259 -1.29 6.77 19.82
C ALA A 259 -0.92 5.32 19.48
N TRP A 260 0.00 5.13 18.53
CA TRP A 260 0.51 3.81 18.19
C TRP A 260 1.30 3.16 19.33
N ALA A 261 2.15 3.91 20.02
CA ALA A 261 2.93 3.44 21.16
C ALA A 261 2.02 3.04 22.33
N GLU A 262 1.01 3.88 22.66
CA GLU A 262 0.02 3.59 23.69
C GLU A 262 -0.79 2.33 23.34
N PHE A 263 -1.34 2.24 22.14
CA PHE A 263 -2.05 1.04 21.68
C PHE A 263 -1.19 -0.22 21.79
N SER A 264 0.03 -0.18 21.26
CA SER A 264 0.94 -1.34 21.23
C SER A 264 1.38 -1.79 22.62
N GLY A 265 1.51 -0.84 23.56
CA GLY A 265 1.88 -1.12 24.95
C GLY A 265 0.73 -1.64 25.82
N GLU A 266 -0.52 -1.30 25.49
CA GLU A 266 -1.68 -1.55 26.34
C GLU A 266 -2.71 -2.51 25.72
N VAL A 267 -2.49 -2.98 24.47
CA VAL A 267 -3.48 -3.79 23.76
C VAL A 267 -4.04 -4.92 24.62
N SER A 268 -5.36 -4.95 24.76
CA SER A 268 -6.07 -5.88 25.64
C SER A 268 -7.23 -6.53 24.90
N ARG A 269 -7.40 -7.85 25.10
CA ARG A 269 -8.58 -8.59 24.62
C ARG A 269 -9.91 -7.97 25.06
N ARG A 270 -9.90 -7.25 26.18
CA ARG A 270 -11.10 -6.55 26.70
C ARG A 270 -11.60 -5.44 25.78
N TRP A 271 -10.75 -4.91 24.89
CA TRP A 271 -11.15 -3.88 23.92
C TRP A 271 -11.94 -4.43 22.73
N PHE A 272 -11.81 -5.73 22.47
CA PHE A 272 -12.37 -6.36 21.29
C PHE A 272 -13.71 -7.04 21.59
N HIS A 273 -14.60 -7.03 20.61
CA HIS A 273 -15.84 -7.78 20.63
C HIS A 273 -15.56 -9.26 20.93
N THR A 274 -16.33 -9.86 21.83
CA THR A 274 -16.18 -11.25 22.31
C THR A 274 -14.77 -11.63 22.81
N GLY A 275 -13.91 -10.66 23.11
CA GLY A 275 -12.53 -10.91 23.52
C GLY A 275 -11.64 -11.48 22.42
N LYS A 276 -11.92 -11.14 21.15
CA LYS A 276 -11.13 -11.55 20.00
C LYS A 276 -9.65 -11.27 20.24
N LYS A 277 -8.80 -12.20 19.82
CA LYS A 277 -7.35 -12.07 19.83
C LYS A 277 -6.84 -12.06 18.40
N PHE A 278 -5.92 -11.16 18.11
CA PHE A 278 -5.12 -11.15 16.89
C PHE A 278 -3.68 -11.51 17.26
N ASP A 279 -3.01 -12.28 16.42
CA ASP A 279 -1.62 -12.69 16.65
C ASP A 279 -0.62 -11.59 16.30
N SER A 280 -0.99 -10.71 15.39
CA SER A 280 -0.18 -9.56 14.98
C SER A 280 -1.04 -8.44 14.43
N TYR A 281 -0.44 -7.25 14.36
CA TYR A 281 -1.02 -6.08 13.72
C TYR A 281 -0.04 -5.54 12.69
N TYR A 282 -0.58 -4.95 11.62
CA TYR A 282 0.23 -4.17 10.70
C TYR A 282 0.80 -2.95 11.46
N PRO A 283 2.08 -2.58 11.24
CA PRO A 283 2.65 -1.39 11.89
C PRO A 283 2.16 -0.11 11.19
N TYR A 284 1.11 0.50 11.76
CA TYR A 284 0.47 1.70 11.19
C TYR A 284 1.25 2.99 11.41
N HIS A 285 2.28 2.97 12.26
CA HIS A 285 3.25 4.04 12.41
C HIS A 285 4.63 3.57 11.95
N CYS A 286 5.30 4.40 11.15
CA CYS A 286 6.69 4.22 10.74
C CYS A 286 7.42 5.57 10.87
N PRO A 287 8.54 5.65 11.61
CA PRO A 287 9.25 6.92 11.80
C PRO A 287 9.91 7.46 10.50
N GLU A 288 10.23 6.59 9.57
CA GLU A 288 10.80 6.94 8.26
C GLU A 288 9.94 6.36 7.14
N PRO A 289 8.74 6.93 6.85
CA PRO A 289 7.83 6.38 5.87
C PRO A 289 8.26 6.71 4.43
N GLY A 290 7.94 5.84 3.49
CA GLY A 290 8.04 6.08 2.05
C GLY A 290 9.41 6.60 1.60
N PRO A 291 9.47 7.83 1.02
CA PRO A 291 10.72 8.43 0.52
C PRO A 291 11.80 8.62 1.59
N ALA A 292 11.44 8.88 2.85
CA ALA A 292 12.39 9.01 3.96
C ALA A 292 13.18 7.71 4.17
N MET A 293 12.52 6.56 4.07
CA MET A 293 13.19 5.26 4.14
C MET A 293 14.17 5.05 2.96
N LEU A 294 13.79 5.48 1.75
CA LEU A 294 14.72 5.44 0.60
C LEU A 294 15.93 6.30 0.85
N THR A 295 15.76 7.50 1.38
CA THR A 295 16.87 8.40 1.76
C THR A 295 17.77 7.74 2.81
N ALA A 296 17.20 7.08 3.83
CA ALA A 296 17.99 6.36 4.84
C ALA A 296 18.78 5.20 4.23
N ILE A 297 18.21 4.44 3.29
CA ILE A 297 18.90 3.38 2.55
C ILE A 297 20.07 3.94 1.74
N LEU A 298 19.86 5.00 0.96
CA LEU A 298 20.86 5.59 0.07
C LEU A 298 22.02 6.23 0.81
N ASN A 299 21.77 6.82 1.98
CA ASN A 299 22.79 7.45 2.81
C ASN A 299 23.65 6.44 3.59
N ARG A 300 23.22 5.17 3.66
CA ARG A 300 23.94 4.17 4.45
C ARG A 300 25.22 3.74 3.79
N ASP A 301 26.33 3.77 4.56
CA ASP A 301 27.66 3.22 4.20
C ASP A 301 28.15 3.63 2.80
N GLY A 302 27.75 4.81 2.33
CA GLY A 302 28.15 5.33 1.03
C GLY A 302 27.50 4.62 -0.18
N LEU A 303 26.35 3.96 0.01
CA LEU A 303 25.65 3.23 -1.06
C LEU A 303 25.38 4.11 -2.28
N ALA A 304 24.88 5.34 -2.09
CA ALA A 304 24.63 6.27 -3.20
C ALA A 304 25.90 6.54 -4.02
N GLY A 305 27.05 6.74 -3.37
CA GLY A 305 28.34 6.89 -4.04
C GLY A 305 28.70 5.65 -4.86
N ARG A 306 28.58 4.46 -4.28
CA ARG A 306 28.88 3.19 -4.98
C ARG A 306 28.01 2.98 -6.22
N LEU A 307 26.73 3.33 -6.14
CA LEU A 307 25.82 3.24 -7.28
C LEU A 307 26.24 4.20 -8.40
N ARG A 308 26.49 5.47 -8.08
CA ARG A 308 26.93 6.50 -9.04
C ARG A 308 28.25 6.15 -9.71
N ASP A 309 29.26 5.85 -8.89
CA ASP A 309 30.63 5.61 -9.36
C ASP A 309 30.74 4.40 -10.29
N ASN A 310 29.79 3.46 -10.17
CA ASN A 310 29.76 2.27 -10.99
C ASN A 310 28.65 2.32 -12.08
N GLY A 311 27.93 3.44 -12.24
CA GLY A 311 26.85 3.58 -13.23
C GLY A 311 25.79 2.49 -13.06
N ILE A 312 25.30 2.31 -11.83
CA ILE A 312 24.27 1.33 -11.49
C ILE A 312 22.98 2.06 -11.13
N ARG A 313 21.91 1.73 -11.85
CA ARG A 313 20.56 2.18 -11.58
C ARG A 313 19.99 1.41 -10.38
N LEU A 314 19.31 2.12 -9.48
CA LEU A 314 18.55 1.52 -8.40
C LEU A 314 17.06 1.57 -8.70
N ALA A 315 16.42 0.43 -8.85
CA ALA A 315 14.97 0.27 -8.99
C ALA A 315 14.32 -0.06 -7.63
N ILE A 316 13.11 0.45 -7.42
CA ILE A 316 12.27 0.13 -6.26
C ILE A 316 10.85 -0.23 -6.72
N GLU A 317 10.16 -1.05 -5.92
CA GLU A 317 8.82 -1.57 -6.22
C GLU A 317 7.81 -1.24 -5.10
N PRO A 318 7.66 0.04 -4.69
CA PRO A 318 6.73 0.38 -3.64
C PRO A 318 5.28 0.11 -4.07
N GLY A 319 4.51 -0.56 -3.19
CA GLY A 319 3.07 -0.72 -3.33
C GLY A 319 2.35 0.28 -2.42
N ARG A 320 2.17 -0.07 -1.14
CA ARG A 320 1.44 0.73 -0.14
C ARG A 320 1.94 2.17 -0.03
N ALA A 321 3.24 2.40 -0.07
CA ALA A 321 3.81 3.74 0.09
C ALA A 321 3.48 4.71 -1.06
N LEU A 322 3.23 4.21 -2.28
CA LEU A 322 2.71 5.05 -3.38
C LEU A 322 1.22 5.37 -3.23
N LEU A 323 0.53 4.64 -2.37
CA LEU A 323 -0.90 4.79 -2.10
C LEU A 323 -1.15 5.46 -0.73
N ASP A 324 -0.08 5.96 -0.07
CA ASP A 324 -0.20 6.67 1.18
C ASP A 324 -1.13 7.87 1.04
N ARG A 325 -2.21 7.90 1.86
CA ARG A 325 -3.25 8.94 1.84
C ARG A 325 -3.92 9.17 0.48
N ALA A 326 -3.93 8.15 -0.40
CA ALA A 326 -4.48 8.27 -1.75
C ALA A 326 -5.91 7.75 -1.89
N GLY A 327 -6.53 7.26 -0.82
CA GLY A 327 -7.92 6.81 -0.88
C GLY A 327 -8.49 6.28 0.43
N SER A 328 -9.80 6.23 0.47
CA SER A 328 -10.62 5.86 1.64
C SER A 328 -11.74 4.92 1.24
N THR A 329 -12.19 4.06 2.14
CA THR A 329 -13.34 3.18 1.92
C THR A 329 -14.54 3.67 2.72
N VAL A 330 -15.69 3.74 2.07
CA VAL A 330 -16.93 4.28 2.63
C VAL A 330 -17.97 3.18 2.74
N PHE A 331 -18.56 3.05 3.93
CA PHE A 331 -19.66 2.14 4.21
C PHE A 331 -20.85 2.92 4.75
N ARG A 332 -22.05 2.48 4.43
CA ARG A 332 -23.29 3.06 4.95
C ARG A 332 -23.79 2.27 6.14
N VAL A 333 -24.11 2.95 7.22
CA VAL A 333 -24.74 2.36 8.40
C VAL A 333 -26.16 1.90 8.05
N GLN A 334 -26.45 0.62 8.26
CA GLN A 334 -27.78 0.01 8.06
C GLN A 334 -28.58 -0.07 9.36
N GLY A 335 -27.89 -0.25 10.49
CA GLY A 335 -28.53 -0.35 11.78
C GLY A 335 -27.55 -0.50 12.94
N SER A 336 -28.09 -0.60 14.13
CA SER A 336 -27.28 -0.80 15.32
C SER A 336 -28.01 -1.56 16.43
N LYS A 337 -27.23 -2.25 17.28
CA LYS A 337 -27.70 -2.97 18.47
C LYS A 337 -26.85 -2.56 19.67
N THR A 338 -27.45 -2.57 20.87
CA THR A 338 -26.72 -2.41 22.12
C THR A 338 -26.40 -3.78 22.71
N ARG A 339 -25.18 -3.97 23.22
CA ARG A 339 -24.74 -5.13 23.98
C ARG A 339 -24.00 -4.67 25.23
N LEU A 340 -23.75 -5.61 26.13
CA LEU A 340 -22.98 -5.38 27.35
C LEU A 340 -21.65 -6.12 27.26
N ALA A 341 -20.58 -5.46 27.67
CA ALA A 341 -19.29 -6.05 27.92
C ALA A 341 -18.85 -5.69 29.33
N HIS A 342 -18.63 -6.69 30.19
CA HIS A 342 -18.27 -6.50 31.60
C HIS A 342 -19.21 -5.53 32.34
N GLY A 343 -20.51 -5.59 32.05
CA GLY A 343 -21.54 -4.69 32.65
C GLY A 343 -21.68 -3.31 31.99
N HIS A 344 -20.86 -2.95 31.02
CA HIS A 344 -20.90 -1.66 30.33
C HIS A 344 -21.49 -1.78 28.92
N PRO A 345 -22.36 -0.85 28.51
CA PRO A 345 -22.98 -0.86 27.20
C PRO A 345 -21.98 -0.44 26.11
N TYR A 346 -22.11 -1.10 24.95
CA TYR A 346 -21.46 -0.70 23.70
C TYR A 346 -22.41 -0.95 22.52
N ARG A 347 -22.12 -0.31 21.38
CA ARG A 347 -22.92 -0.46 20.16
C ARG A 347 -22.24 -1.45 19.22
N ILE A 348 -23.04 -2.27 18.56
CA ILE A 348 -22.66 -3.01 17.37
C ILE A 348 -23.39 -2.34 16.21
N LEU A 349 -22.64 -1.75 15.28
CA LEU A 349 -23.18 -1.30 14.00
C LEU A 349 -23.25 -2.47 13.04
N THR A 350 -24.20 -2.39 12.12
CA THR A 350 -24.18 -3.17 10.87
C THR A 350 -24.08 -2.17 9.73
N VAL A 351 -23.09 -2.37 8.86
CA VAL A 351 -22.92 -1.56 7.64
C VAL A 351 -23.17 -2.42 6.40
N ASP A 352 -23.36 -1.78 5.24
CA ASP A 352 -23.37 -2.46 3.96
C ASP A 352 -21.97 -3.01 3.60
N GLY A 353 -21.89 -3.95 2.68
CA GLY A 353 -20.62 -4.56 2.26
C GLY A 353 -20.04 -5.61 3.22
N SER A 354 -18.78 -5.90 3.06
CA SER A 354 -18.04 -6.95 3.78
C SER A 354 -16.68 -6.43 4.27
N SER A 355 -16.18 -6.98 5.37
CA SER A 355 -14.83 -6.73 5.87
C SER A 355 -13.75 -7.12 4.86
N LEU A 356 -14.05 -7.97 3.90
CA LEU A 356 -13.14 -8.37 2.83
C LEU A 356 -12.73 -7.20 1.91
N SER A 357 -13.50 -6.10 1.93
CA SER A 357 -13.16 -4.86 1.22
C SER A 357 -12.40 -3.85 2.08
N LEU A 358 -11.98 -4.24 3.29
CA LEU A 358 -11.28 -3.38 4.25
C LEU A 358 -10.17 -4.11 5.01
N SER A 359 -10.21 -5.43 5.13
CA SER A 359 -9.26 -6.19 5.92
C SER A 359 -7.83 -5.99 5.44
N GLU A 360 -6.87 -6.14 6.35
CA GLU A 360 -5.46 -6.16 5.99
C GLU A 360 -5.16 -7.29 4.99
N GLN A 361 -3.95 -7.30 4.47
CA GLN A 361 -3.50 -8.16 3.36
C GLN A 361 -3.87 -9.65 3.52
N TRP A 362 -4.06 -10.13 4.76
CA TRP A 362 -4.37 -11.52 5.06
C TRP A 362 -5.44 -11.66 6.12
N PHE A 363 -6.03 -12.85 6.17
CA PHE A 363 -7.05 -13.22 7.14
C PHE A 363 -6.62 -12.96 8.59
N ASP A 364 -7.64 -12.76 9.43
CA ASP A 364 -7.52 -12.62 10.87
C ASP A 364 -6.66 -11.44 11.32
N SER A 365 -6.70 -10.36 10.55
CA SER A 365 -6.16 -9.04 10.89
C SER A 365 -7.26 -7.99 10.84
N GLU A 366 -7.09 -6.93 11.62
CA GLU A 366 -8.02 -5.78 11.65
C GLU A 366 -7.32 -4.55 11.09
N TYR A 367 -8.04 -3.77 10.27
CA TYR A 367 -7.61 -2.42 9.91
C TYR A 367 -7.86 -1.48 11.09
N LEU A 368 -6.78 -1.04 11.75
CA LEU A 368 -6.88 -0.38 13.06
C LEU A 368 -7.14 1.13 13.01
N PRO A 369 -6.71 1.93 12.01
CA PRO A 369 -7.00 3.36 12.02
C PRO A 369 -8.49 3.63 12.15
N ASP A 370 -8.86 4.56 13.05
CA ASP A 370 -10.26 4.86 13.38
C ASP A 370 -11.01 5.46 12.18
N PRO A 371 -12.23 5.00 11.86
CA PRO A 371 -13.06 5.60 10.84
C PRO A 371 -13.61 6.95 11.28
N VAL A 372 -13.98 7.76 10.29
CA VAL A 372 -14.72 9.00 10.45
C VAL A 372 -16.21 8.75 10.27
N LEU A 373 -17.03 9.22 11.22
CA LEU A 373 -18.48 9.19 11.11
C LEU A 373 -19.00 10.46 10.44
N TRP A 374 -19.65 10.32 9.30
CA TRP A 374 -20.24 11.44 8.55
C TRP A 374 -21.77 11.32 8.42
N PRO A 375 -22.53 12.42 8.42
CA PRO A 375 -22.06 13.80 8.64
C PRO A 375 -21.61 14.04 10.07
N ALA A 376 -20.66 14.97 10.22
CA ALA A 376 -20.20 15.40 11.53
C ALA A 376 -21.35 16.09 12.30
N ARG A 377 -21.65 15.58 13.49
CA ARG A 377 -22.66 16.16 14.40
C ARG A 377 -22.16 16.05 15.84
N ALA A 378 -22.58 16.97 16.69
CA ALA A 378 -22.29 16.88 18.11
C ALA A 378 -23.01 15.66 18.73
N GLY A 379 -22.40 15.05 19.75
CA GLY A 379 -22.97 13.92 20.46
C GLY A 379 -22.12 13.43 21.61
N THR A 380 -22.47 12.28 22.17
CA THR A 380 -21.71 11.64 23.24
C THR A 380 -20.88 10.51 22.67
N VAL A 381 -19.59 10.48 23.03
CA VAL A 381 -18.69 9.41 22.61
C VAL A 381 -19.26 8.05 23.01
N THR A 382 -19.32 7.15 22.04
CA THR A 382 -19.95 5.86 22.21
C THR A 382 -19.02 4.73 21.80
N PRO A 383 -18.73 3.79 22.71
CA PRO A 383 -17.95 2.58 22.37
C PRO A 383 -18.66 1.75 21.30
N THR A 384 -18.02 1.55 20.17
CA THR A 384 -18.68 0.96 19.01
C THR A 384 -17.79 -0.07 18.31
N VAL A 385 -18.34 -1.22 17.96
CA VAL A 385 -17.75 -2.18 17.01
C VAL A 385 -18.54 -2.16 15.71
N VAL A 386 -17.92 -2.56 14.61
CA VAL A 386 -18.54 -2.47 13.28
C VAL A 386 -18.58 -3.85 12.64
N GLY A 387 -19.77 -4.41 12.50
CA GLY A 387 -20.06 -5.62 11.74
C GLY A 387 -20.49 -5.30 10.31
N ALA A 388 -20.27 -6.25 9.42
CA ALA A 388 -20.63 -6.17 8.01
C ALA A 388 -22.01 -6.78 7.71
N ALA A 389 -22.38 -6.83 6.42
CA ALA A 389 -23.71 -7.26 5.97
C ALA A 389 -23.87 -8.78 5.83
N THR A 390 -22.79 -9.56 5.88
CA THR A 390 -22.89 -11.01 5.70
C THR A 390 -23.41 -11.73 6.95
N CYS A 391 -23.82 -12.98 6.81
CA CYS A 391 -24.28 -13.80 7.94
C CYS A 391 -23.12 -14.46 8.72
N LEU A 392 -21.86 -14.15 8.41
CA LEU A 392 -20.72 -14.67 9.13
C LEU A 392 -20.44 -13.87 10.40
N GLU A 393 -20.37 -14.54 11.55
CA GLU A 393 -20.01 -13.90 12.82
C GLU A 393 -18.63 -13.24 12.80
N SER A 394 -17.75 -13.73 11.94
CA SER A 394 -16.38 -13.20 11.76
C SER A 394 -16.30 -12.02 10.79
N ASP A 395 -17.39 -11.65 10.12
CA ASP A 395 -17.38 -10.53 9.16
C ASP A 395 -17.55 -9.19 9.89
N MET A 396 -16.48 -8.73 10.48
CA MET A 396 -16.39 -7.50 11.26
C MET A 396 -15.35 -6.57 10.64
N LEU A 397 -15.73 -5.32 10.40
CA LEU A 397 -14.81 -4.26 9.95
C LEU A 397 -13.93 -3.78 11.11
N SER A 398 -14.53 -3.65 12.28
CA SER A 398 -13.82 -3.26 13.50
C SER A 398 -14.31 -4.11 14.67
N TRP A 399 -13.46 -5.02 15.11
CA TRP A 399 -13.67 -5.79 16.35
C TRP A 399 -13.43 -4.94 17.59
N ARG A 400 -12.53 -3.97 17.46
CA ARG A 400 -12.13 -3.05 18.52
C ARG A 400 -13.29 -2.09 18.83
N ARG A 401 -13.55 -1.81 20.13
CA ARG A 401 -14.55 -0.79 20.55
C ARG A 401 -13.98 0.59 20.35
N ILE A 402 -14.16 1.10 19.13
CA ILE A 402 -13.71 2.44 18.74
C ILE A 402 -14.57 3.53 19.36
N PRO A 403 -14.01 4.72 19.69
CA PRO A 403 -14.72 5.83 20.28
C PRO A 403 -15.40 6.68 19.20
N LEU A 404 -16.58 6.27 18.70
CA LEU A 404 -17.31 7.13 17.78
C LEU A 404 -17.81 8.39 18.50
N PRO A 405 -17.75 9.58 17.85
CA PRO A 405 -18.05 10.88 18.49
C PRO A 405 -19.53 11.01 18.89
N ARG A 406 -20.39 10.17 18.35
CA ARG A 406 -21.81 10.06 18.66
C ARG A 406 -22.33 8.66 18.29
N PRO A 407 -23.53 8.28 18.76
CA PRO A 407 -24.22 7.11 18.19
C PRO A 407 -24.44 7.31 16.69
N ALA A 408 -24.06 6.32 15.91
CA ALA A 408 -24.37 6.31 14.46
C ALA A 408 -25.81 5.90 14.21
N GLU A 409 -26.41 6.48 13.19
CA GLU A 409 -27.80 6.27 12.76
C GLU A 409 -27.84 5.63 11.38
N PRO A 410 -28.93 4.90 11.03
CA PRO A 410 -29.10 4.39 9.67
C PRO A 410 -29.01 5.50 8.63
N GLY A 411 -28.19 5.30 7.60
CA GLY A 411 -27.92 6.28 6.55
C GLY A 411 -26.65 7.12 6.78
N ASP A 412 -26.10 7.15 8.00
CA ASP A 412 -24.76 7.72 8.22
C ASP A 412 -23.71 6.94 7.44
N LEU A 413 -22.60 7.60 7.13
CA LEU A 413 -21.44 6.98 6.45
C LEU A 413 -20.29 6.82 7.44
N LEU A 414 -19.61 5.67 7.37
CA LEU A 414 -18.34 5.40 8.00
C LEU A 414 -17.26 5.44 6.93
N ILE A 415 -16.34 6.36 7.05
CA ILE A 415 -15.20 6.54 6.14
C ILE A 415 -13.94 6.01 6.82
N TYR A 416 -13.33 4.97 6.26
CA TYR A 416 -12.05 4.44 6.71
C TYR A 416 -10.93 5.07 5.87
N PRO A 417 -10.11 5.98 6.42
CA PRO A 417 -9.02 6.65 5.73
C PRO A 417 -7.89 5.68 5.35
N ASN A 418 -7.04 6.07 4.39
CA ASN A 418 -5.79 5.37 4.06
C ASN A 418 -5.94 3.91 3.60
N THR A 419 -7.05 3.55 2.99
CA THR A 419 -7.35 2.17 2.59
C THR A 419 -6.94 1.82 1.16
N ALA A 420 -6.34 2.75 0.41
CA ALA A 420 -5.95 2.50 -0.98
C ALA A 420 -4.89 1.40 -1.15
N GLY A 421 -4.08 1.15 -0.12
CA GLY A 421 -2.99 0.15 -0.19
C GLY A 421 -3.38 -1.22 0.32
N TYR A 422 -3.74 -2.14 -0.57
CA TYR A 422 -4.16 -3.54 -0.36
C TYR A 422 -5.60 -3.71 0.16
N GLN A 423 -6.09 -2.91 1.11
CA GLN A 423 -7.39 -3.09 1.75
C GLN A 423 -8.56 -3.21 0.76
N MET A 424 -8.51 -2.44 -0.33
CA MET A 424 -9.57 -2.41 -1.32
C MET A 424 -9.67 -3.68 -2.17
N ASP A 425 -8.54 -4.39 -2.40
CA ASP A 425 -8.43 -5.39 -3.47
C ASP A 425 -7.91 -6.76 -3.03
N SER A 426 -7.20 -6.86 -1.89
CA SER A 426 -6.47 -8.09 -1.55
C SER A 426 -7.38 -9.27 -1.21
N ASN A 427 -8.54 -9.01 -0.65
CA ASN A 427 -9.47 -10.03 -0.18
C ASN A 427 -10.86 -9.90 -0.80
N GLU A 428 -10.97 -9.37 -2.01
CA GLU A 428 -12.24 -9.22 -2.70
C GLU A 428 -13.03 -10.53 -2.77
N SER A 429 -14.31 -10.45 -2.44
CA SER A 429 -15.20 -11.58 -2.52
C SER A 429 -16.62 -11.12 -2.80
N ALA A 430 -17.30 -11.80 -3.70
CA ALA A 430 -18.73 -11.66 -3.95
C ALA A 430 -19.57 -12.61 -3.06
N PHE A 431 -19.12 -12.87 -1.83
CA PHE A 431 -19.85 -13.70 -0.89
C PHE A 431 -21.25 -13.13 -0.63
N HIS A 432 -22.27 -13.96 -0.61
CA HIS A 432 -23.69 -13.59 -0.63
C HIS A 432 -24.12 -12.83 -1.90
N GLU A 433 -23.33 -12.92 -2.97
CA GLU A 433 -23.56 -12.13 -4.21
C GLU A 433 -23.54 -10.61 -3.95
N LEU A 434 -22.90 -10.16 -2.85
CA LEU A 434 -22.68 -8.74 -2.60
C LEU A 434 -21.81 -8.16 -3.70
N PRO A 435 -22.17 -6.98 -4.24
CA PRO A 435 -21.33 -6.33 -5.24
C PRO A 435 -20.00 -5.91 -4.63
N LEU A 436 -18.91 -6.05 -5.41
CA LEU A 436 -17.64 -5.44 -5.05
C LEU A 436 -17.80 -3.91 -5.03
N PRO A 437 -17.22 -3.21 -4.03
CA PRO A 437 -17.33 -1.76 -3.96
C PRO A 437 -16.70 -1.10 -5.20
N PRO A 438 -17.43 -0.25 -5.94
CA PRO A 438 -16.86 0.47 -7.06
C PRO A 438 -15.82 1.47 -6.58
N LYS A 439 -14.80 1.73 -7.42
CA LYS A 439 -13.81 2.77 -7.19
C LYS A 439 -14.26 4.07 -7.83
N VAL A 440 -14.25 5.13 -7.06
CA VAL A 440 -14.63 6.48 -7.44
C VAL A 440 -13.37 7.34 -7.45
N ALA A 441 -12.92 7.75 -8.62
CA ALA A 441 -11.78 8.65 -8.78
C ALA A 441 -12.22 10.10 -8.65
N LEU A 442 -11.59 10.84 -7.76
CA LEU A 442 -11.79 12.27 -7.54
C LEU A 442 -10.82 13.08 -8.39
N HIS A 443 -11.31 14.15 -8.96
CA HIS A 443 -10.54 15.10 -9.80
C HIS A 443 -10.80 16.51 -9.32
N ASP A 444 -9.75 17.32 -9.20
CA ASP A 444 -9.87 18.73 -8.87
C ASP A 444 -10.71 19.46 -9.90
N ALA A 445 -11.54 20.37 -9.42
CA ALA A 445 -12.40 21.23 -10.22
C ALA A 445 -12.28 22.70 -9.77
N PRO A 446 -12.64 23.68 -10.60
CA PRO A 446 -12.57 25.09 -10.23
C PRO A 446 -13.30 25.40 -8.92
N GLY A 447 -12.73 26.29 -8.12
CA GLY A 447 -13.28 26.71 -6.83
C GLY A 447 -13.05 25.72 -5.69
N GLY A 448 -12.04 24.86 -5.79
CA GLY A 448 -11.66 23.90 -4.73
C GLY A 448 -12.65 22.73 -4.59
N ARG A 449 -13.54 22.57 -5.55
CA ARG A 449 -14.51 21.47 -5.60
C ARG A 449 -13.91 20.23 -6.25
N TYR A 450 -14.62 19.09 -6.13
CA TYR A 450 -14.30 17.85 -6.84
C TYR A 450 -15.34 17.51 -7.90
N ARG A 451 -14.86 16.94 -9.00
CA ARG A 451 -15.65 16.09 -9.89
C ARG A 451 -15.24 14.66 -9.61
N TRP A 452 -16.10 13.74 -9.89
CA TRP A 452 -15.81 12.32 -9.72
C TRP A 452 -16.21 11.51 -10.95
N THR A 453 -15.52 10.40 -11.14
CA THR A 453 -15.82 9.39 -12.18
C THR A 453 -15.71 8.00 -11.56
N LEU A 454 -16.44 7.03 -12.12
CA LEU A 454 -16.14 5.64 -11.81
C LEU A 454 -14.85 5.24 -12.51
N ASP A 455 -13.96 4.59 -11.76
CA ASP A 455 -12.74 4.02 -12.35
C ASP A 455 -13.13 2.74 -13.11
N PRO A 456 -12.75 2.58 -14.40
CA PRO A 456 -13.04 1.35 -15.13
C PRO A 456 -12.21 0.19 -14.54
N HIS A 457 -12.87 -0.93 -14.31
CA HIS A 457 -12.24 -2.19 -13.89
C HIS A 457 -11.47 -2.87 -15.02
#